data_301616f79df65a9c3fb95c25eb085784
#
_entry.id   301616f79df65a9c3fb95c25eb085784
#
_cell.length_a   1.000
_cell.length_b   1.000
_cell.length_c   1.000
_cell.angle_alpha   90.00
_cell.angle_beta   90.00
_cell.angle_gamma   90.00
#
_symmetry.space_group_name_H-M   'P 1'
#
loop_
_entity.id
_entity.type
_entity.pdbx_description
1 polymer ?
#
loop_
_entity_poly.entity_id
_entity_poly.type
_entity_poly.pdbx_seq_one_letter_code
_entity_poly.pdbx_strand_id
1 'polypeptide(L)'
;MSRIGRAPIAIPAGVEIKVEDNNVVTVKGPKGTLTQQFNPSMAIAMENGELKVTRPNDAKENRALHGLTRTLINNMVVGVTEGFKKELDVNGVGYRVAKEGNKLVMNLGYSHQVIVEEIEGITIEVPGPNKIIIHGCDKQKVGQFAAEVREKRPPEPYKGKGIKYTDEVIRRKAGKTGAKK
;
A
#
# COMPACT_ATOMS: atom_id res chain seq x y z
N MET A 1 -0.77 11.15 25.22
CA MET A 1 0.59 11.13 24.63
C MET A 1 0.61 10.14 23.45
N SER A 2 1.26 10.46 22.32
CA SER A 2 1.37 9.52 21.19
C SER A 2 2.50 8.51 21.45
N ARG A 3 2.17 7.26 21.73
CA ARG A 3 3.17 6.18 21.87
C ARG A 3 3.90 5.93 20.55
N ILE A 4 3.18 6.04 19.42
CA ILE A 4 3.72 5.81 18.08
C ILE A 4 4.75 6.88 17.71
N GLY A 5 4.44 8.17 17.89
CA GLY A 5 5.35 9.27 17.52
C GLY A 5 6.68 9.26 18.27
N ARG A 6 6.68 8.79 19.52
CA ARG A 6 7.89 8.72 20.35
C ARG A 6 8.77 7.51 20.10
N ALA A 7 8.25 6.48 19.44
CA ALA A 7 9.03 5.28 19.17
C ALA A 7 10.15 5.62 18.17
N PRO A 8 11.43 5.33 18.50
CA PRO A 8 12.52 5.52 17.57
C PRO A 8 12.34 4.65 16.33
N ILE A 9 12.96 5.04 15.24
CA ILE A 9 13.02 4.26 13.99
C ILE A 9 14.45 3.74 13.89
N ALA A 10 14.64 2.43 14.02
CA ALA A 10 15.93 1.80 13.79
C ALA A 10 16.27 1.87 12.29
N ILE A 11 17.51 2.20 11.98
CA ILE A 11 18.03 2.24 10.61
C ILE A 11 18.73 0.93 10.34
N PRO A 12 18.20 0.03 9.49
CA PRO A 12 18.85 -1.24 9.19
C PRO A 12 20.15 -1.04 8.44
N ALA A 13 21.06 -2.01 8.52
CA ALA A 13 22.29 -2.02 7.74
C ALA A 13 21.97 -1.97 6.24
N GLY A 14 22.65 -1.10 5.50
CA GLY A 14 22.43 -0.90 4.07
C GLY A 14 21.35 0.13 3.72
N VAL A 15 20.77 0.83 4.69
CA VAL A 15 19.87 1.96 4.47
C VAL A 15 20.59 3.28 4.79
N GLU A 16 20.58 4.19 3.84
CA GLU A 16 21.05 5.56 3.99
C GLU A 16 19.87 6.51 4.10
N ILE A 17 19.87 7.38 5.09
CA ILE A 17 18.84 8.41 5.26
C ILE A 17 19.51 9.78 5.20
N LYS A 18 18.96 10.67 4.39
CA LYS A 18 19.33 12.09 4.32
C LYS A 18 18.12 12.92 4.71
N VAL A 19 18.33 13.86 5.61
CA VAL A 19 17.34 14.85 6.03
C VAL A 19 17.87 16.21 5.59
N GLU A 20 17.12 16.91 4.75
CA GLU A 20 17.44 18.24 4.26
C GLU A 20 16.73 19.30 5.12
N ASP A 21 17.21 20.56 5.06
CA ASP A 21 16.74 21.68 5.90
C ASP A 21 15.23 21.95 5.78
N ASN A 22 14.60 21.59 4.66
CA ASN A 22 13.17 21.74 4.42
C ASN A 22 12.33 20.53 4.86
N ASN A 23 12.85 19.68 5.75
CA ASN A 23 12.24 18.40 6.12
C ASN A 23 11.93 17.48 4.93
N VAL A 24 12.71 17.55 3.88
CA VAL A 24 12.73 16.56 2.82
C VAL A 24 13.59 15.41 3.29
N VAL A 25 12.98 14.24 3.43
CA VAL A 25 13.67 13.03 3.84
C VAL A 25 13.83 12.11 2.63
N THR A 26 15.07 11.75 2.34
CA THR A 26 15.41 10.78 1.31
C THR A 26 15.93 9.53 1.98
N VAL A 27 15.30 8.40 1.70
CA VAL A 27 15.67 7.08 2.22
C VAL A 27 16.09 6.21 1.04
N LYS A 28 17.35 5.76 1.04
CA LYS A 28 17.93 4.90 0.01
C LYS A 28 18.23 3.52 0.62
N GLY A 29 17.80 2.47 -0.04
CA GLY A 29 18.02 1.10 0.38
C GLY A 29 18.17 0.12 -0.79
N PRO A 30 18.26 -1.18 -0.51
CA PRO A 30 18.52 -2.20 -1.53
C PRO A 30 17.41 -2.31 -2.60
N LYS A 31 16.16 -1.96 -2.26
CA LYS A 31 15.04 -2.05 -3.21
C LYS A 31 14.72 -0.76 -3.94
N GLY A 32 15.34 0.36 -3.55
CA GLY A 32 15.11 1.64 -4.22
C GLY A 32 15.36 2.84 -3.34
N THR A 33 14.95 3.99 -3.83
CA THR A 33 15.07 5.27 -3.14
C THR A 33 13.71 5.93 -3.08
N LEU A 34 13.33 6.40 -1.91
CA LEU A 34 12.10 7.15 -1.68
C LEU A 34 12.45 8.53 -1.13
N THR A 35 11.79 9.55 -1.64
CA THR A 35 11.93 10.93 -1.17
C THR A 35 10.57 11.50 -0.87
N GLN A 36 10.41 12.08 0.31
CA GLN A 36 9.16 12.70 0.74
C GLN A 36 9.42 13.95 1.58
N GLN A 37 8.62 14.97 1.36
CA GLN A 37 8.63 16.19 2.17
C GLN A 37 7.66 16.04 3.33
N PHE A 38 8.10 16.42 4.52
CA PHE A 38 7.32 16.41 5.75
C PHE A 38 7.04 17.83 6.25
N ASN A 39 6.08 17.96 7.16
CA ASN A 39 5.71 19.25 7.71
C ASN A 39 6.92 19.88 8.44
N PRO A 40 7.27 21.15 8.14
CA PRO A 40 8.43 21.83 8.72
C PRO A 40 8.34 22.04 10.23
N SER A 41 7.15 21.96 10.84
CA SER A 41 6.99 22.07 12.29
C SER A 41 7.54 20.86 13.06
N MET A 42 7.79 19.73 12.41
CA MET A 42 8.37 18.53 13.04
C MET A 42 9.89 18.61 12.95
N ALA A 43 10.59 18.38 14.06
CA ALA A 43 12.04 18.22 14.03
C ALA A 43 12.39 16.74 13.87
N ILE A 44 13.24 16.45 12.89
CA ILE A 44 13.69 15.10 12.55
C ILE A 44 15.20 15.06 12.83
N ALA A 45 15.61 14.24 13.78
CA ALA A 45 17.01 14.09 14.19
C ALA A 45 17.47 12.64 14.05
N MET A 46 18.69 12.45 13.64
CA MET A 46 19.35 11.15 13.58
C MET A 46 20.40 11.05 14.66
N GLU A 47 20.28 10.10 15.58
CA GLU A 47 21.18 9.85 16.70
C GLU A 47 21.45 8.36 16.86
N ASN A 48 22.71 7.98 16.96
CA ASN A 48 23.14 6.59 17.27
C ASN A 48 22.54 5.50 16.36
N GLY A 49 22.30 5.79 15.06
CA GLY A 49 21.70 4.82 14.15
C GLY A 49 20.17 4.69 14.26
N GLU A 50 19.55 5.57 15.03
CA GLU A 50 18.11 5.70 15.14
C GLU A 50 17.64 7.08 14.67
N LEU A 51 16.47 7.13 14.07
CA LEU A 51 15.81 8.38 13.71
C LEU A 51 14.69 8.66 14.69
N LYS A 52 14.70 9.87 15.25
CA LYS A 52 13.69 10.38 16.19
C LYS A 52 12.98 11.56 15.58
N VAL A 53 11.67 11.60 15.76
CA VAL A 53 10.81 12.73 15.37
C VAL A 53 10.36 13.42 16.65
N THR A 54 10.50 14.75 16.72
CA THR A 54 10.02 15.55 17.84
C THR A 54 9.06 16.62 17.36
N ARG A 55 8.19 17.08 18.26
CA ARG A 55 7.19 18.12 17.99
C ARG A 55 7.43 19.36 18.87
N PRO A 56 7.06 20.57 18.41
CA PRO A 56 7.33 21.80 19.15
C PRO A 56 6.47 21.95 20.40
N ASN A 57 5.23 21.45 20.37
CA ASN A 57 4.28 21.56 21.49
C ASN A 57 3.23 20.42 21.45
N ASP A 58 2.34 20.40 22.44
CA ASP A 58 1.29 19.41 22.62
C ASP A 58 -0.06 19.78 21.98
N ALA A 59 -0.08 20.75 21.05
CA ALA A 59 -1.28 21.11 20.28
C ALA A 59 -1.83 19.87 19.54
N LYS A 60 -3.14 19.82 19.36
CA LYS A 60 -3.84 18.68 18.73
C LYS A 60 -3.26 18.32 17.36
N GLU A 61 -2.98 19.33 16.55
CA GLU A 61 -2.40 19.17 15.21
C GLU A 61 -0.99 18.59 15.26
N ASN A 62 -0.11 19.13 16.12
CA ASN A 62 1.26 18.63 16.27
C ASN A 62 1.34 17.22 16.82
N ARG A 63 0.38 16.83 17.67
CA ARG A 63 0.27 15.43 18.14
C ARG A 63 -0.11 14.48 16.99
N ALA A 64 -1.00 14.91 16.10
CA ALA A 64 -1.39 14.13 14.92
C ALA A 64 -0.23 14.00 13.92
N LEU A 65 0.38 15.13 13.56
CA LEU A 65 1.51 15.19 12.64
C LEU A 65 2.72 14.40 13.15
N HIS A 66 3.01 14.42 14.44
CA HIS A 66 4.11 13.67 15.05
C HIS A 66 3.99 12.17 14.78
N GLY A 67 2.81 11.59 15.05
CA GLY A 67 2.57 10.16 14.77
C GLY A 67 2.56 9.83 13.29
N LEU A 68 2.00 10.70 12.46
CA LEU A 68 1.96 10.54 11.02
C LEU A 68 3.37 10.56 10.41
N THR A 69 4.16 11.60 10.69
CA THR A 69 5.53 11.76 10.18
C THR A 69 6.39 10.54 10.54
N ARG A 70 6.35 10.14 11.82
CA ARG A 70 7.10 8.94 12.26
C ARG A 70 6.68 7.71 11.49
N THR A 71 5.38 7.49 11.30
CA THR A 71 4.87 6.29 10.60
C THR A 71 5.26 6.30 9.13
N LEU A 72 5.18 7.45 8.46
CA LEU A 72 5.55 7.57 7.05
C LEU A 72 7.04 7.31 6.84
N ILE A 73 7.92 7.88 7.66
CA ILE A 73 9.36 7.61 7.58
C ILE A 73 9.65 6.12 7.85
N ASN A 74 9.02 5.53 8.85
CA ASN A 74 9.18 4.10 9.10
C ASN A 74 8.70 3.23 7.91
N ASN A 75 7.60 3.62 7.25
CA ASN A 75 7.16 2.94 6.05
C ASN A 75 8.18 3.10 4.90
N MET A 76 8.84 4.25 4.76
CA MET A 76 9.91 4.43 3.76
C MET A 76 11.07 3.48 4.04
N VAL A 77 11.52 3.39 5.30
CA VAL A 77 12.62 2.47 5.70
C VAL A 77 12.27 1.02 5.41
N VAL A 78 11.09 0.56 5.84
CA VAL A 78 10.61 -0.80 5.57
C VAL A 78 10.45 -1.04 4.07
N GLY A 79 9.94 -0.03 3.33
CA GLY A 79 9.71 -0.13 1.91
C GLY A 79 10.98 -0.33 1.09
N VAL A 80 12.06 0.38 1.42
CA VAL A 80 13.34 0.24 0.70
C VAL A 80 14.13 -1.00 1.13
N THR A 81 13.80 -1.63 2.24
CA THR A 81 14.43 -2.87 2.74
C THR A 81 13.67 -4.12 2.30
N GLU A 82 12.46 -4.29 2.83
CA GLU A 82 11.62 -5.47 2.61
C GLU A 82 10.69 -5.31 1.42
N GLY A 83 10.26 -4.07 1.16
CA GLY A 83 9.20 -3.76 0.21
C GLY A 83 7.81 -4.05 0.77
N PHE A 84 6.80 -3.61 0.02
CA PHE A 84 5.41 -3.90 0.34
C PHE A 84 4.79 -4.76 -0.74
N LYS A 85 3.85 -5.60 -0.33
CA LYS A 85 3.01 -6.37 -1.25
C LYS A 85 1.55 -6.29 -0.85
N LYS A 86 0.66 -6.32 -1.83
CA LYS A 86 -0.77 -6.53 -1.67
C LYS A 86 -1.24 -7.63 -2.59
N GLU A 87 -2.01 -8.54 -2.05
CA GLU A 87 -2.52 -9.71 -2.77
C GLU A 87 -4.02 -9.55 -3.00
N LEU A 88 -4.44 -9.80 -4.23
CA LEU A 88 -5.84 -9.73 -4.65
C LEU A 88 -6.26 -11.07 -5.24
N ASP A 89 -7.44 -11.55 -4.83
CA ASP A 89 -8.07 -12.74 -5.35
C ASP A 89 -9.19 -12.34 -6.32
N VAL A 90 -9.20 -12.97 -7.49
CA VAL A 90 -10.22 -12.74 -8.53
C VAL A 90 -11.18 -13.91 -8.53
N ASN A 91 -12.39 -13.69 -8.07
CA ASN A 91 -13.42 -14.70 -7.92
C ASN A 91 -14.53 -14.52 -8.97
N GLY A 92 -14.86 -15.56 -9.70
CA GLY A 92 -15.96 -15.55 -10.66
C GLY A 92 -15.80 -16.63 -11.73
N VAL A 93 -16.91 -17.20 -12.19
CA VAL A 93 -16.89 -18.16 -13.30
C VAL A 93 -16.47 -17.43 -14.55
N GLY A 94 -15.42 -17.91 -15.21
CA GLY A 94 -14.85 -17.29 -16.42
C GLY A 94 -13.97 -16.07 -16.17
N TYR A 95 -13.78 -15.63 -14.91
CA TYR A 95 -12.85 -14.56 -14.61
C TYR A 95 -11.42 -15.08 -14.69
N ARG A 96 -10.56 -14.34 -15.37
CA ARG A 96 -9.15 -14.69 -15.54
C ARG A 96 -8.32 -13.43 -15.59
N VAL A 97 -7.09 -13.54 -15.09
CA VAL A 97 -6.08 -12.50 -15.17
C VAL A 97 -4.80 -13.06 -15.79
N ALA A 98 -4.12 -12.24 -16.56
CA ALA A 98 -2.84 -12.55 -17.16
C ALA A 98 -1.96 -11.29 -17.13
N LYS A 99 -0.65 -11.48 -17.07
CA LYS A 99 0.31 -10.40 -17.25
C LYS A 99 0.88 -10.48 -18.67
N GLU A 100 0.79 -9.40 -19.41
CA GLU A 100 1.36 -9.24 -20.77
C GLU A 100 2.34 -8.06 -20.76
N GLY A 101 3.62 -8.36 -20.60
CA GLY A 101 4.64 -7.34 -20.44
C GLY A 101 4.39 -6.50 -19.18
N ASN A 102 4.15 -5.20 -19.34
CA ASN A 102 3.83 -4.26 -18.26
C ASN A 102 2.32 -4.07 -18.05
N LYS A 103 1.49 -4.90 -18.66
CA LYS A 103 0.03 -4.77 -18.60
C LYS A 103 -0.58 -5.94 -17.86
N LEU A 104 -1.51 -5.62 -16.98
CA LEU A 104 -2.41 -6.58 -16.35
C LEU A 104 -3.68 -6.63 -17.21
N VAL A 105 -3.91 -7.76 -17.86
CA VAL A 105 -5.10 -8.01 -18.69
C VAL A 105 -6.07 -8.85 -17.87
N MET A 106 -7.29 -8.37 -17.72
CA MET A 106 -8.30 -9.00 -16.87
C MET A 106 -9.61 -9.23 -17.65
N ASN A 107 -10.09 -10.45 -17.62
CA ASN A 107 -11.42 -10.83 -18.06
C ASN A 107 -12.33 -10.92 -16.84
N LEU A 108 -13.18 -9.92 -16.65
CA LEU A 108 -14.01 -9.74 -15.45
C LEU A 108 -15.52 -9.84 -15.72
N GLY A 109 -15.90 -10.55 -16.77
CA GLY A 109 -17.31 -10.71 -17.18
C GLY A 109 -17.91 -9.48 -17.84
N TYR A 110 -17.08 -8.59 -18.37
CA TYR A 110 -17.47 -7.54 -19.30
C TYR A 110 -17.33 -8.03 -20.75
N SER A 111 -17.95 -7.32 -21.70
CA SER A 111 -17.81 -7.59 -23.15
C SER A 111 -16.43 -7.26 -23.71
N HIS A 112 -15.59 -6.58 -22.93
CA HIS A 112 -14.23 -6.19 -23.28
C HIS A 112 -13.26 -6.58 -22.16
N GLN A 113 -12.00 -6.67 -22.49
CA GLN A 113 -10.92 -6.87 -21.49
C GLN A 113 -10.65 -5.56 -20.73
N VAL A 114 -10.41 -5.68 -19.45
CA VAL A 114 -9.96 -4.57 -18.62
C VAL A 114 -8.43 -4.62 -18.53
N ILE A 115 -7.76 -3.57 -19.01
CA ILE A 115 -6.32 -3.49 -19.05
C ILE A 115 -5.88 -2.42 -18.06
N VAL A 116 -4.89 -2.75 -17.22
CA VAL A 116 -4.23 -1.83 -16.28
C VAL A 116 -2.74 -1.91 -16.51
N GLU A 117 -2.08 -0.77 -16.71
CA GLU A 117 -0.64 -0.70 -16.91
C GLU A 117 0.09 -0.52 -15.57
N GLU A 118 1.29 -1.12 -15.46
CA GLU A 118 2.18 -0.88 -14.32
C GLU A 118 2.58 0.60 -14.28
N ILE A 119 2.58 1.18 -13.10
CA ILE A 119 3.08 2.53 -12.85
C ILE A 119 4.50 2.47 -12.29
N GLU A 120 5.23 3.56 -12.38
CA GLU A 120 6.60 3.65 -11.87
C GLU A 120 6.70 3.30 -10.38
N GLY A 121 7.57 2.35 -10.07
CA GLY A 121 7.79 1.85 -8.70
C GLY A 121 6.80 0.76 -8.26
N ILE A 122 5.95 0.27 -9.15
CA ILE A 122 5.03 -0.86 -8.92
C ILE A 122 5.37 -1.99 -9.89
N THR A 123 5.37 -3.20 -9.38
CA THR A 123 5.51 -4.43 -10.18
C THR A 123 4.33 -5.34 -9.90
N ILE A 124 3.73 -5.87 -10.95
CA ILE A 124 2.61 -6.82 -10.86
C ILE A 124 3.14 -8.23 -11.10
N GLU A 125 2.71 -9.15 -10.28
CA GLU A 125 2.94 -10.59 -10.46
C GLU A 125 1.60 -11.32 -10.52
N VAL A 126 1.46 -12.25 -11.46
CA VAL A 126 0.26 -13.08 -11.63
C VAL A 126 0.68 -14.55 -11.54
N PRO A 127 0.73 -15.12 -10.33
CA PRO A 127 1.16 -16.50 -10.13
C PRO A 127 0.13 -17.52 -10.65
N GLY A 128 -1.08 -17.08 -10.89
CA GLY A 128 -2.16 -17.92 -11.42
C GLY A 128 -3.31 -17.08 -11.96
N PRO A 129 -4.24 -17.70 -12.69
CA PRO A 129 -5.30 -16.99 -13.42
C PRO A 129 -6.28 -16.24 -12.52
N ASN A 130 -6.24 -16.47 -11.21
CA ASN A 130 -7.18 -15.91 -10.23
C ASN A 130 -6.50 -15.15 -9.10
N LYS A 131 -5.20 -14.88 -9.22
CA LYS A 131 -4.45 -14.18 -8.18
C LYS A 131 -3.54 -13.10 -8.78
N ILE A 132 -3.56 -11.92 -8.16
CA ILE A 132 -2.72 -10.78 -8.52
C ILE A 132 -1.92 -10.41 -7.28
N ILE A 133 -0.61 -10.22 -7.42
CA ILE A 133 0.25 -9.72 -6.37
C ILE A 133 0.88 -8.42 -6.88
N ILE A 134 0.76 -7.38 -6.08
CA ILE A 134 1.28 -6.04 -6.39
C ILE A 134 2.41 -5.75 -5.43
N HIS A 135 3.58 -5.49 -5.96
CA HIS A 135 4.81 -5.18 -5.21
C HIS A 135 5.25 -3.74 -5.44
N GLY A 136 5.90 -3.17 -4.44
CA GLY A 136 6.54 -1.85 -4.57
C GLY A 136 7.25 -1.43 -3.28
N CYS A 137 8.08 -0.41 -3.39
CA CYS A 137 8.77 0.19 -2.25
C CYS A 137 7.88 1.17 -1.49
N ASP A 138 6.97 1.86 -2.19
CA ASP A 138 6.09 2.85 -1.59
C ASP A 138 4.75 2.21 -1.17
N LYS A 139 4.51 2.17 0.15
CA LYS A 139 3.28 1.63 0.72
C LYS A 139 2.01 2.32 0.21
N GLN A 140 2.08 3.63 -0.01
CA GLN A 140 0.93 4.42 -0.47
C GLN A 140 0.61 4.08 -1.92
N LYS A 141 1.62 4.05 -2.80
CA LYS A 141 1.46 3.66 -4.21
C LYS A 141 0.94 2.24 -4.36
N VAL A 142 1.52 1.28 -3.61
CA VAL A 142 1.06 -0.12 -3.62
C VAL A 142 -0.39 -0.23 -3.16
N GLY A 143 -0.76 0.49 -2.08
CA GLY A 143 -2.12 0.49 -1.56
C GLY A 143 -3.14 1.11 -2.52
N GLN A 144 -2.79 2.26 -3.10
CA GLN A 144 -3.63 2.97 -4.06
C GLN A 144 -3.85 2.14 -5.33
N PHE A 145 -2.78 1.62 -5.91
CA PHE A 145 -2.86 0.80 -7.11
C PHE A 145 -3.70 -0.48 -6.89
N ALA A 146 -3.53 -1.13 -5.74
CA ALA A 146 -4.34 -2.30 -5.38
C ALA A 146 -5.83 -1.93 -5.24
N ALA A 147 -6.15 -0.76 -4.68
CA ALA A 147 -7.52 -0.28 -4.58
C ALA A 147 -8.14 0.01 -5.96
N GLU A 148 -7.39 0.63 -6.87
CA GLU A 148 -7.83 0.90 -8.24
C GLU A 148 -8.09 -0.39 -9.04
N VAL A 149 -7.22 -1.40 -8.90
CA VAL A 149 -7.44 -2.72 -9.51
C VAL A 149 -8.70 -3.37 -8.93
N ARG A 150 -8.89 -3.32 -7.61
CA ARG A 150 -10.09 -3.87 -6.96
C ARG A 150 -11.37 -3.16 -7.38
N GLU A 151 -11.31 -1.84 -7.59
CA GLU A 151 -12.45 -1.02 -8.02
C GLU A 151 -12.95 -1.37 -9.43
N LYS A 152 -12.10 -1.92 -10.30
CA LYS A 152 -12.53 -2.36 -11.66
C LYS A 152 -13.67 -3.37 -11.60
N ARG A 153 -13.73 -4.22 -10.58
CA ARG A 153 -14.86 -5.13 -10.34
C ARG A 153 -14.92 -5.48 -8.84
N PRO A 154 -15.56 -4.64 -8.01
CA PRO A 154 -15.66 -4.91 -6.57
C PRO A 154 -16.49 -6.18 -6.32
N PRO A 155 -16.22 -6.90 -5.21
CA PRO A 155 -16.92 -8.13 -4.91
C PRO A 155 -18.39 -7.89 -4.61
N GLU A 156 -19.26 -8.67 -5.24
CA GLU A 156 -20.70 -8.58 -5.01
C GLU A 156 -21.13 -9.32 -3.74
N PRO A 157 -22.22 -8.88 -3.08
CA PRO A 157 -22.56 -9.40 -1.76
C PRO A 157 -23.29 -10.75 -1.75
N TYR A 158 -23.63 -11.34 -2.91
CA TYR A 158 -24.39 -12.59 -2.95
C TYR A 158 -23.49 -13.81 -3.15
N LYS A 159 -22.81 -13.89 -4.29
CA LYS A 159 -21.90 -14.99 -4.62
C LYS A 159 -20.43 -14.64 -4.38
N GLY A 160 -20.12 -13.37 -4.11
CA GLY A 160 -18.77 -12.87 -3.87
C GLY A 160 -17.92 -12.79 -5.13
N LYS A 161 -18.56 -12.66 -6.31
CA LYS A 161 -17.84 -12.47 -7.57
C LYS A 161 -17.23 -11.09 -7.63
N GLY A 162 -16.00 -10.98 -8.07
CA GLY A 162 -15.25 -9.74 -8.16
C GLY A 162 -13.82 -9.91 -7.68
N ILE A 163 -13.11 -8.78 -7.56
CA ILE A 163 -11.76 -8.70 -7.06
C ILE A 163 -11.83 -8.28 -5.59
N LYS A 164 -11.20 -9.05 -4.72
CA LYS A 164 -11.10 -8.75 -3.29
C LYS A 164 -9.66 -8.84 -2.81
N TYR A 165 -9.33 -8.22 -1.69
CA TYR A 165 -8.07 -8.53 -1.01
C TYR A 165 -8.11 -9.96 -0.47
N THR A 166 -6.97 -10.62 -0.42
CA THR A 166 -6.89 -12.02 0.07
C THR A 166 -7.35 -12.13 1.53
N ASP A 167 -7.08 -11.11 2.33
CA ASP A 167 -7.49 -10.99 3.74
C ASP A 167 -8.93 -10.44 3.94
N GLU A 168 -9.61 -10.04 2.86
CA GLU A 168 -10.94 -9.45 2.91
C GLU A 168 -12.05 -10.51 3.04
N VAL A 169 -12.84 -10.41 4.09
CA VAL A 169 -14.03 -11.24 4.30
C VAL A 169 -15.28 -10.52 3.80
N ILE A 170 -15.88 -11.03 2.72
CA ILE A 170 -17.09 -10.45 2.14
C ILE A 170 -18.31 -10.92 2.94
N ARG A 171 -19.02 -9.97 3.57
CA ARG A 171 -20.30 -10.24 4.22
C ARG A 171 -21.36 -10.56 3.17
N ARG A 172 -21.70 -11.83 3.02
CA ARG A 172 -22.69 -12.28 2.05
C ARG A 172 -24.11 -12.04 2.56
N LYS A 173 -25.00 -11.67 1.66
CA LYS A 173 -26.44 -11.57 1.88
C LYS A 173 -27.14 -12.83 1.36
N ALA A 174 -28.18 -13.28 2.07
CA ALA A 174 -29.07 -14.28 1.54
C ALA A 174 -29.86 -13.66 0.37
N GLY A 175 -29.83 -14.28 -0.80
CA GLY A 175 -30.67 -13.88 -1.94
C GLY A 175 -32.16 -14.02 -1.60
N LYS A 176 -33.02 -13.54 -2.53
CA LYS A 176 -34.46 -13.77 -2.41
C LYS A 176 -34.71 -15.28 -2.37
N THR A 177 -35.28 -15.78 -1.30
CA THR A 177 -35.83 -17.13 -1.21
C THR A 177 -37.03 -17.15 -2.13
N GLY A 178 -37.03 -17.96 -3.18
CA GLY A 178 -38.19 -18.13 -4.01
C GLY A 178 -39.38 -18.55 -3.12
N ALA A 179 -40.53 -17.94 -3.30
CA ALA A 179 -41.75 -18.37 -2.62
C ALA A 179 -41.90 -19.87 -2.89
N LYS A 180 -41.85 -20.71 -1.86
CA LYS A 180 -42.35 -22.07 -1.96
C LYS A 180 -43.84 -21.96 -2.28
N LYS A 181 -44.24 -22.34 -3.53
CA LYS A 181 -45.60 -22.65 -3.82
C LYS A 181 -46.01 -23.90 -3.03
#